data_404676f280387684ccd1a82a88e4d599
#
_entry.id   404676f280387684ccd1a82a88e4d599
#
_cell.length_a   1.000
_cell.length_b   1.000
_cell.length_c   1.000
_cell.angle_alpha   90.00
_cell.angle_beta   90.00
_cell.angle_gamma   90.00
#
_symmetry.space_group_name_H-M   'P 1'
#
loop_
_entity.id
_entity.type
_entity.pdbx_description
1 polymer ?
#
loop_
_entity_poly.entity_id
_entity_poly.type
_entity_poly.pdbx_seq_one_letter_code
_entity_poly.pdbx_strand_id
1 'polypeptide(L)'
;VMSGTQDIVIGGGVEVMSIVPIGASVTDGFNAGHGFPFDSDGMKVRYPNVFFSQFTGAELVANKWKLSREDLDSFALESHQKAAYATESKFFDKEILPVIGKNDNNFNDLVFSDEGIRFDACLEKLAGLKPVTEGGVITAGNASQITDGAAAVIICNDNGLKKIKANPRAEIVAISVVGDAVSYTHLTLPTILPV
;
A
#
# COMPACT_ATOMS: atom_id res chain seq x y z
N VAL A 1 23.50 -2.44 -2.36
CA VAL A 1 23.96 -3.66 -3.02
C VAL A 1 24.54 -3.34 -4.39
N MET A 2 23.76 -2.76 -5.31
CA MET A 2 24.22 -2.42 -6.68
C MET A 2 25.42 -1.46 -6.73
N SER A 3 25.57 -0.57 -5.75
CA SER A 3 26.74 0.31 -5.62
C SER A 3 28.03 -0.41 -5.22
N GLY A 4 27.97 -1.69 -4.84
CA GLY A 4 29.08 -2.46 -4.34
C GLY A 4 29.53 -2.15 -2.91
N THR A 5 28.83 -1.25 -2.21
CA THR A 5 29.18 -0.84 -0.85
C THR A 5 28.86 -1.92 0.18
N GLN A 6 27.78 -2.66 -0.05
CA GLN A 6 27.31 -3.73 0.84
C GLN A 6 26.92 -4.97 0.03
N ASP A 7 27.27 -6.16 0.54
CA ASP A 7 26.86 -7.43 -0.06
C ASP A 7 25.45 -7.83 0.33
N ILE A 8 24.99 -7.42 1.51
CA ILE A 8 23.71 -7.78 2.09
C ILE A 8 23.08 -6.52 2.69
N VAL A 9 21.83 -6.27 2.39
CA VAL A 9 21.03 -5.17 2.94
C VAL A 9 19.68 -5.71 3.38
N ILE A 10 19.19 -5.24 4.51
CA ILE A 10 17.80 -5.46 4.94
C ILE A 10 17.02 -4.18 4.66
N GLY A 11 16.01 -4.30 3.83
CA GLY A 11 15.02 -3.24 3.62
C GLY A 11 13.73 -3.61 4.34
N GLY A 12 13.18 -2.67 5.11
CA GLY A 12 11.96 -2.94 5.84
C GLY A 12 11.29 -1.67 6.34
N GLY A 13 10.07 -1.83 6.82
CA GLY A 13 9.29 -0.75 7.39
C GLY A 13 8.18 -1.25 8.28
N VAL A 14 7.64 -0.33 9.05
CA VAL A 14 6.49 -0.53 9.93
C VAL A 14 5.53 0.64 9.76
N GLU A 15 4.26 0.34 9.73
CA GLU A 15 3.18 1.33 9.78
C GLU A 15 2.21 0.92 10.89
N VAL A 16 1.80 1.89 11.74
CA VAL A 16 0.87 1.66 12.86
C VAL A 16 -0.22 2.72 12.78
N MET A 17 -1.11 2.57 11.81
CA MET A 17 -2.19 3.52 11.53
C MET A 17 -3.25 3.56 12.64
N SER A 18 -3.34 2.51 13.46
CA SER A 18 -4.22 2.48 14.64
C SER A 18 -3.79 3.48 15.72
N ILE A 19 -2.51 3.83 15.78
CA ILE A 19 -1.94 4.76 16.76
C ILE A 19 -1.68 6.14 16.13
N VAL A 20 -1.13 6.15 14.90
CA VAL A 20 -0.79 7.37 14.17
C VAL A 20 -1.66 7.45 12.91
N PRO A 21 -2.79 8.15 12.97
CA PRO A 21 -3.71 8.27 11.82
C PRO A 21 -3.04 8.90 10.59
N ILE A 22 -3.52 8.51 9.40
CA ILE A 22 -3.07 9.10 8.15
C ILE A 22 -3.24 10.64 8.22
N GLY A 23 -2.17 11.35 7.87
CA GLY A 23 -2.15 12.81 7.88
C GLY A 23 -1.86 13.45 9.24
N ALA A 24 -1.60 12.68 10.30
CA ALA A 24 -1.30 13.22 11.63
C ALA A 24 -0.16 14.24 11.59
N SER A 25 0.95 13.96 10.91
CA SER A 25 2.08 14.88 10.78
C SER A 25 1.73 16.21 10.11
N VAL A 26 0.82 16.19 9.13
CA VAL A 26 0.33 17.40 8.44
C VAL A 26 -0.61 18.18 9.35
N THR A 27 -1.53 17.48 10.00
CA THR A 27 -2.52 18.08 10.91
C THR A 27 -1.84 18.72 12.12
N ASP A 28 -0.88 18.03 12.72
CA ASP A 28 -0.14 18.56 13.87
C ASP A 28 0.72 19.76 13.49
N GLY A 29 1.38 19.73 12.34
CA GLY A 29 2.12 20.87 11.79
C GLY A 29 1.24 22.08 11.54
N PHE A 30 0.05 21.87 10.96
CA PHE A 30 -0.94 22.91 10.75
C PHE A 30 -1.44 23.51 12.07
N ASN A 31 -1.80 22.68 13.04
CA ASN A 31 -2.26 23.11 14.37
C ASN A 31 -1.17 23.85 15.14
N ALA A 32 0.10 23.52 14.91
CA ALA A 32 1.24 24.24 15.48
C ALA A 32 1.56 25.58 14.76
N GLY A 33 0.77 25.97 13.76
CA GLY A 33 0.92 27.25 13.04
C GLY A 33 1.95 27.21 11.90
N HIS A 34 2.42 26.05 11.47
CA HIS A 34 3.38 25.93 10.37
C HIS A 34 2.74 25.95 8.98
N GLY A 35 1.40 25.98 8.88
CA GLY A 35 0.67 25.87 7.63
C GLY A 35 0.70 24.49 7.00
N PHE A 36 0.19 24.35 5.79
CA PHE A 36 0.27 23.09 5.04
C PHE A 36 1.58 22.98 4.25
N PRO A 37 2.14 21.78 4.08
CA PRO A 37 3.39 21.55 3.33
C PRO A 37 3.35 22.09 1.89
N PHE A 38 2.15 22.24 1.33
CA PHE A 38 1.93 22.64 -0.06
C PHE A 38 1.56 24.11 -0.23
N ASP A 39 1.58 24.91 0.84
CA ASP A 39 1.12 26.31 0.82
C ASP A 39 2.19 27.32 0.40
N SER A 40 3.42 26.87 0.16
CA SER A 40 4.49 27.78 -0.28
C SER A 40 4.20 28.34 -1.67
N ASP A 41 4.65 29.59 -1.92
CA ASP A 41 4.45 30.27 -3.21
C ASP A 41 5.05 29.46 -4.38
N GLY A 42 6.20 28.81 -4.15
CA GLY A 42 6.83 27.95 -5.16
C GLY A 42 5.96 26.75 -5.52
N MET A 43 5.29 26.14 -4.54
CA MET A 43 4.35 25.03 -4.80
C MET A 43 3.11 25.51 -5.53
N LYS A 44 2.53 26.65 -5.14
CA LYS A 44 1.36 27.23 -5.80
C LYS A 44 1.64 27.63 -7.25
N VAL A 45 2.83 28.17 -7.53
CA VAL A 45 3.24 28.51 -8.90
C VAL A 45 3.45 27.25 -9.75
N ARG A 46 4.10 26.23 -9.20
CA ARG A 46 4.42 25.01 -9.95
C ARG A 46 3.21 24.09 -10.13
N TYR A 47 2.33 24.04 -9.16
CA TYR A 47 1.17 23.15 -9.14
C TYR A 47 -0.11 23.94 -8.80
N PRO A 48 -0.55 24.83 -9.70
CA PRO A 48 -1.73 25.64 -9.46
C PRO A 48 -2.97 24.77 -9.33
N ASN A 49 -3.75 24.98 -8.27
CA ASN A 49 -5.01 24.28 -8.00
C ASN A 49 -4.89 22.75 -7.81
N VAL A 50 -3.71 22.22 -7.48
CA VAL A 50 -3.53 20.80 -7.20
C VAL A 50 -3.69 20.55 -5.70
N PHE A 51 -4.61 19.67 -5.34
CA PHE A 51 -4.74 19.12 -4.01
C PHE A 51 -4.04 17.76 -3.95
N PHE A 52 -2.96 17.68 -3.16
CA PHE A 52 -2.16 16.47 -3.03
C PHE A 52 -2.85 15.46 -2.12
N SER A 53 -3.51 14.49 -2.71
CA SER A 53 -4.22 13.41 -2.02
C SER A 53 -4.14 12.14 -2.85
N GLN A 54 -4.00 11.00 -2.19
CA GLN A 54 -4.06 9.69 -2.84
C GLN A 54 -5.41 9.48 -3.54
N PHE A 55 -6.49 9.94 -2.96
CA PHE A 55 -7.83 9.86 -3.57
C PHE A 55 -7.92 10.71 -4.83
N THR A 56 -7.42 11.95 -4.79
CA THR A 56 -7.35 12.79 -5.99
C THR A 56 -6.50 12.13 -7.07
N GLY A 57 -5.36 11.55 -6.71
CA GLY A 57 -4.51 10.80 -7.64
C GLY A 57 -5.24 9.62 -8.26
N ALA A 58 -5.95 8.82 -7.48
CA ALA A 58 -6.73 7.69 -7.97
C ALA A 58 -7.86 8.11 -8.91
N GLU A 59 -8.59 9.19 -8.59
CA GLU A 59 -9.62 9.76 -9.49
C GLU A 59 -9.02 10.25 -10.81
N LEU A 60 -7.84 10.90 -10.78
CA LEU A 60 -7.15 11.31 -12.00
C LEU A 60 -6.74 10.11 -12.87
N VAL A 61 -6.28 9.01 -12.25
CA VAL A 61 -5.98 7.76 -12.95
C VAL A 61 -7.24 7.19 -13.59
N ALA A 62 -8.33 7.07 -12.82
CA ALA A 62 -9.59 6.56 -13.33
C ALA A 62 -10.09 7.39 -14.53
N ASN A 63 -10.04 8.71 -14.43
CA ASN A 63 -10.42 9.61 -15.52
C ASN A 63 -9.52 9.47 -16.75
N LYS A 64 -8.19 9.42 -16.56
CA LYS A 64 -7.20 9.32 -17.66
C LYS A 64 -7.37 8.06 -18.48
N TRP A 65 -7.62 6.94 -17.82
CA TRP A 65 -7.81 5.63 -18.46
C TRP A 65 -9.26 5.23 -18.67
N LYS A 66 -10.20 6.12 -18.32
CA LYS A 66 -11.66 5.90 -18.46
C LYS A 66 -12.12 4.64 -17.75
N LEU A 67 -11.58 4.41 -16.54
CA LEU A 67 -12.01 3.30 -15.69
C LEU A 67 -13.34 3.64 -15.05
N SER A 68 -14.30 2.76 -15.18
CA SER A 68 -15.61 2.90 -14.56
C SER A 68 -15.57 2.48 -13.08
N ARG A 69 -16.61 2.81 -12.36
CA ARG A 69 -16.80 2.33 -10.98
C ARG A 69 -16.87 0.80 -10.94
N GLU A 70 -17.52 0.18 -11.90
CA GLU A 70 -17.64 -1.26 -12.03
C GLU A 70 -16.30 -1.94 -12.30
N ASP A 71 -15.44 -1.32 -13.11
CA ASP A 71 -14.07 -1.83 -13.34
C ASP A 71 -13.28 -1.85 -12.03
N LEU A 72 -13.34 -0.77 -11.25
CA LEU A 72 -12.62 -0.63 -9.99
C LEU A 72 -13.16 -1.58 -8.92
N ASP A 73 -14.47 -1.72 -8.81
CA ASP A 73 -15.10 -2.63 -7.85
C ASP A 73 -14.81 -4.10 -8.22
N SER A 74 -14.80 -4.43 -9.52
CA SER A 74 -14.42 -5.77 -10.00
C SER A 74 -12.97 -6.09 -9.68
N PHE A 75 -12.07 -5.14 -9.88
CA PHE A 75 -10.65 -5.28 -9.52
C PHE A 75 -10.48 -5.50 -8.01
N ALA A 76 -11.18 -4.73 -7.18
CA ALA A 76 -11.15 -4.87 -5.73
C ALA A 76 -11.69 -6.23 -5.27
N LEU A 77 -12.81 -6.69 -5.85
CA LEU A 77 -13.36 -8.01 -5.57
C LEU A 77 -12.37 -9.13 -5.92
N GLU A 78 -11.76 -9.07 -7.11
CA GLU A 78 -10.75 -10.03 -7.54
C GLU A 78 -9.54 -10.04 -6.60
N SER A 79 -9.12 -8.87 -6.10
CA SER A 79 -8.05 -8.76 -5.12
C SER A 79 -8.39 -9.49 -3.81
N HIS A 80 -9.59 -9.30 -3.27
CA HIS A 80 -10.04 -10.03 -2.08
C HIS A 80 -10.12 -11.55 -2.31
N GLN A 81 -10.62 -11.98 -3.47
CA GLN A 81 -10.71 -13.40 -3.83
C GLN A 81 -9.32 -14.04 -3.91
N LYS A 82 -8.35 -13.37 -4.55
CA LYS A 82 -6.96 -13.82 -4.62
C LYS A 82 -6.32 -13.91 -3.24
N ALA A 83 -6.54 -12.90 -2.38
CA ALA A 83 -6.02 -12.90 -1.03
C ALA A 83 -6.64 -14.01 -0.17
N ALA A 84 -7.96 -14.23 -0.26
CA ALA A 84 -8.65 -15.31 0.41
C ALA A 84 -8.09 -16.68 -0.02
N TYR A 85 -7.98 -16.91 -1.32
CA TYR A 85 -7.41 -18.14 -1.87
C TYR A 85 -5.97 -18.37 -1.40
N ALA A 86 -5.13 -17.35 -1.42
CA ALA A 86 -3.73 -17.45 -0.97
C ALA A 86 -3.63 -17.78 0.53
N THR A 87 -4.52 -17.21 1.35
CA THR A 87 -4.60 -17.48 2.78
C THR A 87 -5.05 -18.91 3.06
N GLU A 88 -6.14 -19.36 2.43
CA GLU A 88 -6.67 -20.72 2.57
C GLU A 88 -5.67 -21.77 2.06
N SER A 89 -4.93 -21.44 0.99
CA SER A 89 -3.89 -22.30 0.41
C SER A 89 -2.55 -22.22 1.16
N LYS A 90 -2.44 -21.41 2.22
CA LYS A 90 -1.25 -21.26 3.07
C LYS A 90 0.00 -20.79 2.32
N PHE A 91 -0.17 -19.98 1.28
CA PHE A 91 0.96 -19.51 0.46
C PHE A 91 1.91 -18.60 1.25
N PHE A 92 1.41 -17.90 2.26
CA PHE A 92 2.16 -16.96 3.07
C PHE A 92 2.62 -17.50 4.44
N ASP A 93 2.32 -18.75 4.79
CA ASP A 93 2.67 -19.31 6.10
C ASP A 93 4.16 -19.22 6.44
N LYS A 94 5.03 -19.23 5.43
CA LYS A 94 6.49 -19.10 5.59
C LYS A 94 6.97 -17.65 5.71
N GLU A 95 6.10 -16.68 5.46
CA GLU A 95 6.43 -15.26 5.45
C GLU A 95 5.81 -14.54 6.63
N ILE A 96 4.68 -15.03 7.12
CA ILE A 96 3.97 -14.45 8.25
C ILE A 96 4.70 -14.82 9.54
N LEU A 97 5.15 -13.80 10.28
CA LEU A 97 5.66 -13.96 11.62
C LEU A 97 4.52 -13.71 12.61
N PRO A 98 4.01 -14.75 13.31
CA PRO A 98 2.97 -14.54 14.30
C PRO A 98 3.46 -13.65 15.44
N VAL A 99 2.65 -12.67 15.83
CA VAL A 99 2.95 -11.73 16.90
C VAL A 99 1.87 -11.76 17.96
N ILE A 100 2.24 -11.47 19.20
CA ILE A 100 1.25 -11.30 20.27
C ILE A 100 0.62 -9.93 20.09
N GLY A 101 -0.66 -9.92 19.74
CA GLY A 101 -1.46 -8.72 19.56
C GLY A 101 -2.33 -8.42 20.78
N LYS A 102 -2.92 -7.23 20.75
CA LYS A 102 -3.91 -6.78 21.72
C LYS A 102 -5.27 -6.75 21.03
N ASN A 103 -6.18 -7.63 21.41
CA ASN A 103 -7.58 -7.45 21.06
C ASN A 103 -8.37 -6.81 22.22
N ASP A 104 -9.60 -6.37 21.94
CA ASP A 104 -10.44 -5.65 22.89
C ASP A 104 -10.75 -6.42 24.18
N ASN A 105 -10.52 -7.73 24.21
CA ASN A 105 -10.91 -8.62 25.30
C ASN A 105 -9.78 -9.46 25.91
N ASN A 106 -8.65 -9.61 25.24
CA ASN A 106 -7.54 -10.45 25.72
C ASN A 106 -6.17 -9.93 25.27
N PHE A 107 -5.29 -9.69 26.23
CA PHE A 107 -3.97 -9.12 26.00
C PHE A 107 -2.92 -10.07 25.40
N ASN A 108 -3.26 -11.31 25.08
CA ASN A 108 -2.28 -12.33 24.72
C ASN A 108 -2.70 -13.18 23.51
N ASP A 109 -3.52 -12.66 22.61
CA ASP A 109 -3.90 -13.40 21.42
C ASP A 109 -2.79 -13.37 20.38
N LEU A 110 -2.48 -14.51 19.80
CA LEU A 110 -1.52 -14.62 18.72
C LEU A 110 -2.19 -14.20 17.40
N VAL A 111 -1.74 -13.09 16.85
CA VAL A 111 -2.16 -12.61 15.53
C VAL A 111 -1.29 -13.27 14.48
N PHE A 112 -1.89 -14.04 13.61
CA PHE A 112 -1.23 -14.80 12.53
C PHE A 112 -2.00 -14.73 11.20
N SER A 113 -3.10 -14.00 11.18
CA SER A 113 -3.99 -13.88 10.03
C SER A 113 -4.18 -12.41 9.69
N ASP A 114 -4.20 -12.12 8.40
CA ASP A 114 -4.49 -10.78 7.89
C ASP A 114 -5.98 -10.43 8.10
N GLU A 115 -6.25 -9.32 8.80
CA GLU A 115 -7.62 -8.88 9.13
C GLU A 115 -8.29 -8.14 7.98
N GLY A 116 -7.51 -7.70 6.97
CA GLY A 116 -8.00 -6.87 5.88
C GLY A 116 -8.82 -7.63 4.83
N ILE A 117 -8.73 -8.95 4.78
CA ILE A 117 -9.38 -9.76 3.74
C ILE A 117 -10.88 -9.84 4.00
N ARG A 118 -11.67 -9.48 3.00
CA ARG A 118 -13.13 -9.59 3.02
C ARG A 118 -13.55 -10.86 2.27
N PHE A 119 -13.65 -11.98 3.00
CA PHE A 119 -14.03 -13.29 2.44
C PHE A 119 -15.45 -13.30 1.86
N ASP A 120 -16.31 -12.40 2.30
CA ASP A 120 -17.69 -12.24 1.89
C ASP A 120 -17.91 -11.04 0.93
N ALA A 121 -16.82 -10.55 0.32
CA ALA A 121 -16.93 -9.47 -0.67
C ALA A 121 -17.76 -9.90 -1.87
N CYS A 122 -18.62 -9.00 -2.36
CA CYS A 122 -19.38 -9.19 -3.59
C CYS A 122 -19.64 -7.84 -4.25
N LEU A 123 -19.93 -7.85 -5.56
CA LEU A 123 -20.14 -6.61 -6.32
C LEU A 123 -21.30 -5.78 -5.80
N GLU A 124 -22.36 -6.40 -5.30
CA GLU A 124 -23.54 -5.69 -4.77
C GLU A 124 -23.17 -4.87 -3.53
N LYS A 125 -22.33 -5.42 -2.63
CA LYS A 125 -21.84 -4.70 -1.45
C LYS A 125 -20.94 -3.54 -1.85
N LEU A 126 -20.03 -3.75 -2.81
CA LEU A 126 -19.12 -2.73 -3.30
C LEU A 126 -19.89 -1.60 -4.00
N ALA A 127 -20.82 -1.92 -4.88
CA ALA A 127 -21.65 -0.95 -5.60
C ALA A 127 -22.45 -0.05 -4.65
N GLY A 128 -22.84 -0.57 -3.48
CA GLY A 128 -23.57 0.18 -2.46
C GLY A 128 -22.75 1.23 -1.71
N LEU A 129 -21.41 1.24 -1.86
CA LEU A 129 -20.53 2.17 -1.16
C LEU A 129 -20.56 3.56 -1.81
N LYS A 130 -20.55 4.60 -0.96
CA LYS A 130 -20.51 5.98 -1.43
C LYS A 130 -19.08 6.34 -1.88
N PRO A 131 -18.92 7.11 -2.97
CA PRO A 131 -17.65 7.69 -3.34
C PRO A 131 -17.05 8.54 -2.22
N VAL A 132 -15.72 8.53 -2.11
CA VAL A 132 -14.97 9.38 -1.17
C VAL A 132 -15.08 10.86 -1.57
N THR A 133 -15.10 11.12 -2.87
CA THR A 133 -15.30 12.45 -3.43
C THR A 133 -16.63 12.50 -4.16
N GLU A 134 -17.38 13.57 -4.01
CA GLU A 134 -18.67 13.75 -4.70
C GLU A 134 -18.48 13.64 -6.22
N GLY A 135 -19.29 12.79 -6.84
CA GLY A 135 -19.20 12.51 -8.28
C GLY A 135 -18.01 11.64 -8.71
N GLY A 136 -17.19 11.17 -7.77
CA GLY A 136 -16.05 10.30 -8.03
C GLY A 136 -16.43 8.82 -8.16
N VAL A 137 -15.43 7.99 -8.47
CA VAL A 137 -15.55 6.53 -8.61
C VAL A 137 -14.77 5.76 -7.53
N ILE A 138 -13.94 6.46 -6.75
CA ILE A 138 -13.15 5.86 -5.67
C ILE A 138 -14.00 5.78 -4.40
N THR A 139 -14.02 4.60 -3.78
CA THR A 139 -14.78 4.30 -2.56
C THR A 139 -13.90 3.61 -1.52
N ALA A 140 -14.40 3.44 -0.31
CA ALA A 140 -13.71 2.64 0.71
C ALA A 140 -13.55 1.15 0.31
N GLY A 141 -14.35 0.65 -0.65
CA GLY A 141 -14.26 -0.72 -1.13
C GLY A 141 -13.22 -0.96 -2.21
N ASN A 142 -12.83 0.08 -2.95
CA ASN A 142 -11.81 0.03 -4.00
C ASN A 142 -10.57 0.88 -3.70
N ALA A 143 -10.44 1.36 -2.45
CA ALA A 143 -9.26 2.02 -1.92
C ALA A 143 -8.48 1.09 -0.97
N SER A 144 -7.24 1.44 -0.66
CA SER A 144 -6.43 0.73 0.35
C SER A 144 -7.08 0.78 1.72
N GLN A 145 -6.91 -0.28 2.48
CA GLN A 145 -7.39 -0.36 3.85
C GLN A 145 -6.45 0.39 4.81
N ILE A 146 -7.00 0.81 5.95
CA ILE A 146 -6.23 1.34 7.08
C ILE A 146 -5.85 0.14 7.94
N THR A 147 -4.55 -0.18 7.98
CA THR A 147 -4.04 -1.37 8.66
C THR A 147 -2.72 -1.08 9.35
N ASP A 148 -2.43 -1.85 10.39
CA ASP A 148 -1.11 -1.93 10.98
C ASP A 148 -0.32 -3.03 10.30
N GLY A 149 0.98 -2.83 10.13
CA GLY A 149 1.81 -3.84 9.49
C GLY A 149 3.30 -3.54 9.57
N ALA A 150 4.08 -4.59 9.44
CA ALA A 150 5.53 -4.50 9.31
C ALA A 150 6.02 -5.56 8.33
N ALA A 151 7.01 -5.21 7.51
CA ALA A 151 7.62 -6.14 6.59
C ALA A 151 9.12 -5.90 6.46
N ALA A 152 9.86 -6.94 6.16
CA ALA A 152 11.28 -6.84 5.85
C ALA A 152 11.67 -7.81 4.72
N VAL A 153 12.61 -7.37 3.89
CA VAL A 153 13.20 -8.19 2.83
C VAL A 153 14.73 -8.14 2.92
N ILE A 154 15.38 -9.25 2.58
CA ILE A 154 16.83 -9.31 2.44
C ILE A 154 17.17 -9.18 0.96
N ILE A 155 18.02 -8.21 0.64
CA ILE A 155 18.55 -7.99 -0.71
C ILE A 155 20.05 -8.24 -0.66
N CYS A 156 20.56 -9.07 -1.56
CA CYS A 156 21.99 -9.40 -1.61
C CYS A 156 22.48 -9.55 -3.04
N ASN A 157 23.79 -9.45 -3.19
CA ASN A 157 24.49 -9.90 -4.39
C ASN A 157 24.95 -11.37 -4.23
N ASP A 158 25.64 -11.90 -5.23
CA ASP A 158 26.15 -13.29 -5.21
C ASP A 158 27.05 -13.59 -4.01
N ASN A 159 27.86 -12.62 -3.58
CA ASN A 159 28.72 -12.79 -2.41
C ASN A 159 27.89 -12.89 -1.12
N GLY A 160 26.90 -12.01 -1.00
CA GLY A 160 25.96 -12.04 0.10
C GLY A 160 25.17 -13.35 0.14
N LEU A 161 24.67 -13.81 -1.01
CA LEU A 161 23.92 -15.05 -1.12
C LEU A 161 24.76 -16.25 -0.64
N LYS A 162 26.03 -16.35 -1.04
CA LYS A 162 26.95 -17.38 -0.56
C LYS A 162 27.15 -17.35 0.95
N LYS A 163 27.20 -16.14 1.55
CA LYS A 163 27.37 -15.96 3.00
C LYS A 163 26.16 -16.43 3.79
N ILE A 164 24.95 -16.07 3.35
CA ILE A 164 23.71 -16.45 4.05
C ILE A 164 23.24 -17.87 3.74
N LYS A 165 23.81 -18.51 2.71
CA LYS A 165 23.44 -19.87 2.27
C LYS A 165 21.93 -20.06 2.04
N ALA A 166 21.26 -19.04 1.54
CA ALA A 166 19.84 -19.06 1.25
C ALA A 166 19.57 -19.31 -0.24
N ASN A 167 18.41 -19.81 -0.56
CA ASN A 167 17.92 -19.86 -1.94
C ASN A 167 17.26 -18.52 -2.27
N PRO A 168 17.66 -17.84 -3.36
CA PRO A 168 17.00 -16.60 -3.78
C PRO A 168 15.57 -16.91 -4.22
N ARG A 169 14.65 -16.00 -3.90
CA ARG A 169 13.23 -16.09 -4.32
C ARG A 169 13.00 -15.43 -5.67
N ALA A 170 13.76 -14.36 -5.94
CA ALA A 170 13.67 -13.60 -7.17
C ALA A 170 15.00 -12.87 -7.43
N GLU A 171 15.23 -12.51 -8.67
CA GLU A 171 16.33 -11.64 -9.09
C GLU A 171 15.77 -10.27 -9.52
N ILE A 172 16.42 -9.18 -9.07
CA ILE A 172 16.10 -7.85 -9.54
C ILE A 172 16.84 -7.62 -10.86
N VAL A 173 16.14 -7.80 -11.97
CA VAL A 173 16.73 -7.72 -13.32
C VAL A 173 16.82 -6.30 -13.85
N ALA A 174 15.94 -5.40 -13.40
CA ALA A 174 15.94 -4.00 -13.84
C ALA A 174 15.31 -3.08 -12.80
N ILE A 175 15.77 -1.84 -12.78
CA ILE A 175 15.17 -0.74 -12.01
C ILE A 175 14.99 0.42 -12.98
N SER A 176 13.79 1.00 -13.03
CA SER A 176 13.53 2.22 -13.79
C SER A 176 12.90 3.27 -12.89
N VAL A 177 13.26 4.53 -13.15
CA VAL A 177 12.67 5.68 -12.46
C VAL A 177 12.06 6.57 -13.52
N VAL A 178 10.78 6.88 -13.35
CA VAL A 178 10.03 7.75 -14.27
C VAL A 178 9.39 8.90 -13.48
N GLY A 179 9.24 10.05 -14.13
CA GLY A 179 8.45 11.16 -13.59
C GLY A 179 7.11 11.24 -14.33
N ASP A 180 6.05 11.43 -13.58
CA ASP A 180 4.71 11.71 -14.12
C ASP A 180 4.07 12.84 -13.29
N ALA A 181 2.84 13.20 -13.58
CA ALA A 181 2.12 14.17 -12.77
C ALA A 181 2.13 13.78 -11.29
N VAL A 182 2.35 14.74 -10.41
CA VAL A 182 2.63 14.54 -8.98
C VAL A 182 1.62 13.62 -8.27
N SER A 183 0.37 13.68 -8.68
CA SER A 183 -0.70 12.84 -8.12
C SER A 183 -0.63 11.36 -8.53
N TYR A 184 0.27 10.97 -9.44
CA TYR A 184 0.44 9.58 -9.92
C TYR A 184 1.64 8.86 -9.30
N THR A 185 2.40 9.48 -8.42
CA THR A 185 3.66 8.93 -7.87
C THR A 185 3.47 7.66 -7.02
N HIS A 186 2.24 7.31 -6.71
CA HIS A 186 1.89 6.10 -5.93
C HIS A 186 1.30 4.98 -6.80
N LEU A 187 1.46 5.06 -8.12
CA LEU A 187 1.14 3.93 -8.99
C LEU A 187 2.13 2.80 -8.69
N THR A 188 1.71 1.88 -7.84
CA THR A 188 2.38 0.60 -7.73
C THR A 188 2.18 -0.15 -9.03
N LEU A 189 3.27 -0.60 -9.62
CA LEU A 189 3.20 -1.63 -10.64
C LEU A 189 2.40 -2.80 -10.07
N PRO A 190 1.46 -3.38 -10.83
CA PRO A 190 0.79 -4.58 -10.38
C PRO A 190 1.87 -5.60 -10.05
N THR A 191 1.91 -6.03 -8.82
CA THR A 191 2.69 -7.18 -8.41
C THR A 191 2.04 -8.38 -9.08
N ILE A 192 2.52 -8.70 -10.27
CA ILE A 192 2.23 -9.99 -10.88
C ILE A 192 3.03 -10.97 -10.03
N LEU A 193 2.34 -11.65 -9.12
CA LEU A 193 2.90 -12.85 -8.53
C LEU A 193 2.94 -13.88 -9.66
N PRO A 194 4.11 -14.31 -10.14
CA PRO A 194 4.16 -15.50 -10.95
C PRO A 194 3.72 -16.65 -10.04
N VAL A 195 2.70 -17.35 -10.48
CA VAL A 195 2.26 -18.63 -9.92
C VAL A 195 3.32 -19.67 -10.25
#